data_88be95054fc0c931651846aedd08353c
#
_entry.id   88be95054fc0c931651846aedd08353c
#
_cell.length_a   1.000
_cell.length_b   1.000
_cell.length_c   1.000
_cell.angle_alpha   90.00
_cell.angle_beta   90.00
_cell.angle_gamma   90.00
#
_symmetry.space_group_name_H-M   'P 1'
#
loop_
_entity.id
_entity.type
_entity.pdbx_description
1 polymer ?
#
loop_
_entity_poly.entity_id
_entity_poly.type
_entity_poly.pdbx_seq_one_letter_code
_entity_poly.pdbx_strand_id
1 'polypeptide(L)'
;MDTISFVFQGLIPVFIFFTVIYGFAKGVPVYDSFVSGAKDGIGIIIGIFPYVLAIFIAVKTFEASGAFDFIKKMFAFVATPFHLPPEVFSVAIVKPFSNAASLGIFTEILKSTGPDSLASIMAAVIMGSAETTFYVLAVYLGAVGIKKTKYLVPVCLAADMTGIVIAIILVKLLY
;
A
#
# COMPACT_ATOMS: atom_id res chain seq x y z
N MET A 1 8.66 -2.92 -25.81
CA MET A 1 9.14 -3.08 -24.41
C MET A 1 10.43 -2.30 -24.30
N ASP A 2 10.43 -1.25 -23.51
CA ASP A 2 11.58 -0.36 -23.42
C ASP A 2 12.74 -1.08 -22.73
N THR A 3 13.96 -0.86 -23.22
CA THR A 3 15.22 -1.46 -22.70
C THR A 3 15.32 -1.30 -21.17
N ILE A 4 14.82 -0.19 -20.66
CA ILE A 4 14.75 0.13 -19.23
C ILE A 4 13.88 -0.89 -18.47
N SER A 5 12.68 -1.19 -18.96
CA SER A 5 11.77 -2.17 -18.34
C SER A 5 12.37 -3.57 -18.31
N PHE A 6 13.10 -3.97 -19.36
CA PHE A 6 13.79 -5.26 -19.41
C PHE A 6 14.91 -5.37 -18.36
N VAL A 7 15.70 -4.30 -18.19
CA VAL A 7 16.77 -4.25 -17.17
C VAL A 7 16.18 -4.38 -15.76
N PHE A 8 15.09 -3.64 -15.46
CA PHE A 8 14.46 -3.75 -14.15
C PHE A 8 13.82 -5.12 -13.85
N GLN A 9 13.23 -5.76 -14.86
CA GLN A 9 12.71 -7.12 -14.71
C GLN A 9 13.80 -8.17 -14.44
N GLY A 10 15.01 -7.96 -14.96
CA GLY A 10 16.18 -8.82 -14.74
C GLY A 10 16.82 -8.67 -13.35
N LEU A 11 16.56 -7.58 -12.63
CA LEU A 11 17.29 -7.23 -11.41
C LEU A 11 17.10 -8.28 -10.29
N ILE A 12 15.86 -8.72 -10.04
CA ILE A 12 15.56 -9.73 -9.02
C ILE A 12 16.15 -11.12 -9.40
N PRO A 13 15.93 -11.67 -10.61
CA PRO A 13 16.58 -12.91 -11.01
C PRO A 13 18.10 -12.88 -10.92
N VAL A 14 18.73 -11.80 -11.37
CA VAL A 14 20.19 -11.62 -11.30
C VAL A 14 20.67 -11.58 -9.85
N PHE A 15 19.97 -10.89 -8.96
CA PHE A 15 20.31 -10.86 -7.54
C PHE A 15 20.23 -12.26 -6.90
N ILE A 16 19.18 -13.02 -7.19
CA ILE A 16 19.02 -14.40 -6.69
C ILE A 16 20.15 -15.28 -7.22
N PHE A 17 20.43 -15.21 -8.53
CA PHE A 17 21.49 -15.98 -9.17
C PHE A 17 22.87 -15.66 -8.58
N PHE A 18 23.18 -14.37 -8.42
CA PHE A 18 24.41 -13.93 -7.79
C PHE A 18 24.54 -14.45 -6.35
N THR A 19 23.48 -14.39 -5.55
CA THR A 19 23.48 -14.85 -4.16
C THR A 19 23.76 -16.35 -4.08
N VAL A 20 23.14 -17.15 -4.96
CA VAL A 20 23.35 -18.60 -5.03
C VAL A 20 24.78 -18.92 -5.41
N ILE A 21 25.33 -18.32 -6.48
CA ILE A 21 26.70 -18.55 -6.92
C ILE A 21 27.70 -18.12 -5.85
N TYR A 22 27.49 -16.96 -5.24
CA TYR A 22 28.36 -16.50 -4.17
C TYR A 22 28.37 -17.47 -2.97
N GLY A 23 27.20 -17.99 -2.59
CA GLY A 23 27.07 -19.00 -1.55
C GLY A 23 27.87 -20.28 -1.89
N PHE A 24 27.74 -20.78 -3.10
CA PHE A 24 28.53 -21.92 -3.58
C PHE A 24 30.03 -21.65 -3.55
N ALA A 25 30.47 -20.48 -4.03
CA ALA A 25 31.88 -20.08 -4.04
C ALA A 25 32.48 -19.96 -2.64
N LYS A 26 31.64 -19.68 -1.63
CA LYS A 26 32.02 -19.61 -0.21
C LYS A 26 31.88 -20.95 0.54
N GLY A 27 31.50 -22.03 -0.13
CA GLY A 27 31.30 -23.32 0.49
C GLY A 27 30.08 -23.45 1.41
N VAL A 28 29.13 -22.52 1.28
CA VAL A 28 27.89 -22.56 2.05
C VAL A 28 26.96 -23.64 1.47
N PRO A 29 26.33 -24.49 2.30
CA PRO A 29 25.31 -25.44 1.86
C PRO A 29 24.02 -24.66 1.49
N VAL A 30 23.96 -24.19 0.23
CA VAL A 30 22.94 -23.26 -0.26
C VAL A 30 21.53 -23.80 -0.06
N TYR A 31 21.32 -25.09 -0.35
CA TYR A 31 20.01 -25.73 -0.19
C TYR A 31 19.56 -25.76 1.28
N ASP A 32 20.45 -26.18 2.18
CA ASP A 32 20.13 -26.25 3.61
C ASP A 32 19.89 -24.87 4.21
N SER A 33 20.68 -23.88 3.77
CA SER A 33 20.50 -22.48 4.15
C SER A 33 19.15 -21.93 3.66
N PHE A 34 18.75 -22.26 2.44
CA PHE A 34 17.43 -21.89 1.91
C PHE A 34 16.30 -22.54 2.72
N VAL A 35 16.39 -23.84 2.99
CA VAL A 35 15.39 -24.57 3.78
C VAL A 35 15.29 -24.01 5.21
N SER A 36 16.42 -23.68 5.82
CA SER A 36 16.44 -23.05 7.15
C SER A 36 15.75 -21.69 7.12
N GLY A 37 16.10 -20.83 6.15
CA GLY A 37 15.45 -19.52 5.98
C GLY A 37 13.95 -19.62 5.69
N ALA A 38 13.53 -20.63 4.92
CA ALA A 38 12.12 -20.88 4.66
C ALA A 38 11.36 -21.29 5.94
N LYS A 39 11.95 -22.13 6.79
CA LYS A 39 11.37 -22.49 8.11
C LYS A 39 11.23 -21.28 9.02
N ASP A 40 12.25 -20.44 9.08
CA ASP A 40 12.20 -19.20 9.87
C ASP A 40 11.11 -18.24 9.34
N GLY A 41 11.00 -18.14 8.01
CA GLY A 41 9.95 -17.37 7.35
C GLY A 41 8.54 -17.85 7.69
N ILE A 42 8.32 -19.18 7.73
CA ILE A 42 7.02 -19.75 8.16
C ILE A 42 6.71 -19.36 9.60
N GLY A 43 7.71 -19.44 10.49
CA GLY A 43 7.56 -19.02 11.90
C GLY A 43 7.11 -17.55 12.02
N ILE A 44 7.72 -16.67 11.23
CA ILE A 44 7.34 -15.25 11.18
C ILE A 44 5.89 -15.09 10.69
N ILE A 45 5.52 -15.76 9.60
CA ILE A 45 4.16 -15.70 9.04
C ILE A 45 3.12 -16.12 10.09
N ILE A 46 3.33 -17.23 10.77
CA ILE A 46 2.43 -17.71 11.83
C ILE A 46 2.34 -16.68 12.96
N GLY A 47 3.47 -16.06 13.34
CA GLY A 47 3.52 -15.05 14.39
C GLY A 47 2.72 -13.78 14.06
N ILE A 48 2.75 -13.33 12.81
CA ILE A 48 2.03 -12.10 12.38
C ILE A 48 0.58 -12.37 11.98
N PHE A 49 0.22 -13.61 11.66
CA PHE A 49 -1.10 -13.98 11.12
C PHE A 49 -2.28 -13.49 11.97
N PRO A 50 -2.28 -13.60 13.32
CA PRO A 50 -3.38 -13.09 14.13
C PRO A 50 -3.61 -11.59 13.99
N TYR A 51 -2.54 -10.81 13.85
CA TYR A 51 -2.61 -9.35 13.68
C TYR A 51 -3.16 -8.97 12.31
N VAL A 52 -2.71 -9.68 11.26
CA VAL A 52 -3.25 -9.51 9.90
C VAL A 52 -4.73 -9.85 9.85
N LEU A 53 -5.14 -10.95 10.48
CA LEU A 53 -6.54 -11.36 10.53
C LEU A 53 -7.39 -10.33 11.30
N ALA A 54 -6.92 -9.87 12.45
CA ALA A 54 -7.63 -8.89 13.27
C ALA A 54 -7.87 -7.57 12.52
N ILE A 55 -6.84 -7.01 11.87
CA ILE A 55 -7.00 -5.76 11.10
C ILE A 55 -7.88 -5.97 9.87
N PHE A 56 -7.78 -7.12 9.19
CA PHE A 56 -8.63 -7.45 8.07
C PHE A 56 -10.11 -7.50 8.46
N ILE A 57 -10.46 -8.16 9.57
CA ILE A 57 -11.81 -8.20 10.11
C ILE A 57 -12.28 -6.79 10.49
N ALA A 58 -11.45 -6.02 11.20
CA ALA A 58 -11.78 -4.65 11.61
C ALA A 58 -12.07 -3.76 10.39
N VAL A 59 -11.22 -3.78 9.36
CA VAL A 59 -11.41 -2.99 8.13
C VAL A 59 -12.67 -3.43 7.39
N LYS A 60 -12.91 -4.74 7.25
CA LYS A 60 -14.12 -5.25 6.59
C LYS A 60 -15.40 -4.92 7.34
N THR A 61 -15.36 -4.95 8.67
CA THR A 61 -16.49 -4.51 9.50
C THR A 61 -16.75 -3.00 9.33
N PHE A 62 -15.69 -2.21 9.30
CA PHE A 62 -15.77 -0.76 9.07
C PHE A 62 -16.34 -0.43 7.67
N GLU A 63 -15.91 -1.17 6.66
CA GLU A 63 -16.44 -1.06 5.30
C GLU A 63 -17.94 -1.43 5.25
N ALA A 64 -18.31 -2.56 5.83
CA ALA A 64 -19.70 -3.05 5.86
C ALA A 64 -20.64 -2.15 6.67
N SER A 65 -20.13 -1.41 7.66
CA SER A 65 -20.93 -0.47 8.47
C SER A 65 -21.33 0.82 7.73
N GLY A 66 -20.81 1.07 6.53
CA GLY A 66 -21.01 2.33 5.80
C GLY A 66 -20.19 3.51 6.35
N ALA A 67 -19.27 3.27 7.27
CA ALA A 67 -18.46 4.31 7.90
C ALA A 67 -17.60 5.08 6.87
N PHE A 68 -17.13 4.42 5.82
CA PHE A 68 -16.41 5.12 4.74
C PHE A 68 -17.30 6.12 4.02
N ASP A 69 -18.56 5.82 3.78
CA ASP A 69 -19.50 6.74 3.13
C ASP A 69 -19.83 7.93 4.03
N PHE A 70 -19.93 7.71 5.34
CA PHE A 70 -20.07 8.78 6.31
C PHE A 70 -18.84 9.71 6.32
N ILE A 71 -17.62 9.14 6.33
CA ILE A 71 -16.37 9.92 6.29
C ILE A 71 -16.28 10.69 4.96
N LYS A 72 -16.58 10.06 3.83
CA LYS A 72 -16.58 10.74 2.52
C LYS A 72 -17.52 11.96 2.52
N LYS A 73 -18.74 11.80 3.05
CA LYS A 73 -19.70 12.91 3.16
C LYS A 73 -19.20 14.00 4.08
N MET A 74 -18.64 13.65 5.23
CA MET A 74 -18.12 14.61 6.20
C MET A 74 -16.98 15.49 5.64
N PHE A 75 -16.11 14.87 4.82
CA PHE A 75 -14.97 15.57 4.23
C PHE A 75 -15.21 16.07 2.80
N ALA A 76 -16.40 15.88 2.22
CA ALA A 76 -16.71 16.31 0.86
C ALA A 76 -16.50 17.81 0.63
N PHE A 77 -16.70 18.64 1.68
CA PHE A 77 -16.47 20.09 1.61
C PHE A 77 -14.98 20.44 1.37
N VAL A 78 -14.05 19.56 1.75
CA VAL A 78 -12.60 19.76 1.51
C VAL A 78 -12.26 19.51 0.04
N ALA A 79 -12.97 18.61 -0.63
CA ALA A 79 -12.73 18.29 -2.05
C ALA A 79 -13.13 19.45 -2.97
N THR A 80 -14.15 20.21 -2.59
CA THR A 80 -14.74 21.29 -3.42
C THR A 80 -13.73 22.38 -3.80
N PRO A 81 -12.95 22.98 -2.87
CA PRO A 81 -11.97 24.01 -3.20
C PRO A 81 -10.85 23.53 -4.13
N PHE A 82 -10.54 22.24 -4.05
CA PHE A 82 -9.47 21.65 -4.87
C PHE A 82 -9.96 21.15 -6.23
N HIS A 83 -11.24 21.30 -6.55
CA HIS A 83 -11.84 20.77 -7.79
C HIS A 83 -11.46 19.30 -8.06
N LEU A 84 -11.51 18.48 -7.00
CA LEU A 84 -11.19 17.06 -7.08
C LEU A 84 -12.41 16.27 -7.54
N PRO A 85 -12.27 15.35 -8.50
CA PRO A 85 -13.33 14.41 -8.79
C PRO A 85 -13.73 13.63 -7.51
N PRO A 86 -15.02 13.47 -7.21
CA PRO A 86 -15.48 12.79 -5.99
C PRO A 86 -14.93 11.37 -5.84
N GLU A 87 -14.70 10.69 -6.95
CA GLU A 87 -14.18 9.34 -7.01
C GLU A 87 -12.71 9.29 -6.54
N VAL A 88 -11.89 10.25 -6.99
CA VAL A 88 -10.49 10.40 -6.59
C VAL A 88 -10.37 10.70 -5.10
N PHE A 89 -11.24 11.57 -4.60
CA PHE A 89 -11.34 11.87 -3.17
C PHE A 89 -11.69 10.61 -2.34
N SER A 90 -12.55 9.75 -2.89
CA SER A 90 -12.90 8.47 -2.25
C SER A 90 -11.68 7.55 -2.10
N VAL A 91 -10.81 7.47 -3.13
CA VAL A 91 -9.54 6.72 -3.04
C VAL A 91 -8.66 7.29 -1.94
N ALA A 92 -8.47 8.62 -1.90
CA ALA A 92 -7.62 9.28 -0.92
C ALA A 92 -8.04 9.01 0.54
N ILE A 93 -9.35 9.01 0.82
CA ILE A 93 -9.87 8.74 2.17
C ILE A 93 -9.74 7.26 2.55
N VAL A 94 -10.01 6.35 1.63
CA VAL A 94 -10.06 4.91 1.93
C VAL A 94 -8.66 4.30 1.99
N LYS A 95 -7.69 4.86 1.28
CA LYS A 95 -6.33 4.32 1.16
C LYS A 95 -5.62 4.06 2.50
N PRO A 96 -5.62 4.96 3.50
CA PRO A 96 -4.99 4.69 4.79
C PRO A 96 -5.57 3.50 5.55
N PHE A 97 -6.80 3.12 5.25
CA PHE A 97 -7.52 2.04 5.93
C PHE A 97 -7.45 0.71 5.18
N SER A 98 -7.63 0.72 3.86
CA SER A 98 -7.77 -0.51 3.07
C SER A 98 -7.25 -0.34 1.65
N ASN A 99 -6.15 -1.01 1.35
CA ASN A 99 -5.62 -1.07 0.00
C ASN A 99 -6.58 -1.80 -0.96
N ALA A 100 -7.21 -2.88 -0.51
CA ALA A 100 -8.14 -3.65 -1.34
C ALA A 100 -9.40 -2.84 -1.71
N ALA A 101 -9.97 -2.10 -0.75
CA ALA A 101 -11.11 -1.24 -1.00
C ALA A 101 -10.72 -0.07 -1.94
N SER A 102 -9.57 0.55 -1.71
CA SER A 102 -9.05 1.61 -2.59
C SER A 102 -8.78 1.11 -4.01
N LEU A 103 -8.23 -0.08 -4.15
CA LEU A 103 -8.00 -0.72 -5.44
C LEU A 103 -9.34 -1.00 -6.17
N GLY A 104 -10.38 -1.40 -5.44
CA GLY A 104 -11.72 -1.55 -5.97
C GLY A 104 -12.25 -0.25 -6.56
N ILE A 105 -12.20 0.85 -5.79
CA ILE A 105 -12.63 2.19 -6.24
C ILE A 105 -11.78 2.64 -7.44
N PHE A 106 -10.46 2.46 -7.38
CA PHE A 106 -9.57 2.80 -8.49
C PHE A 106 -9.92 2.04 -9.78
N THR A 107 -10.21 0.74 -9.67
CA THR A 107 -10.61 -0.10 -10.81
C THR A 107 -11.94 0.37 -11.41
N GLU A 108 -12.86 0.83 -10.58
CA GLU A 108 -14.14 1.40 -11.03
C GLU A 108 -13.92 2.74 -11.78
N ILE A 109 -13.04 3.60 -11.27
CA ILE A 109 -12.64 4.85 -11.94
C ILE A 109 -12.06 4.52 -13.34
N LEU A 110 -11.11 3.57 -13.40
CA LEU A 110 -10.52 3.16 -14.68
C LEU A 110 -11.56 2.69 -15.70
N LYS A 111 -12.55 1.92 -15.25
CA LYS A 111 -13.61 1.40 -16.12
C LYS A 111 -14.59 2.48 -16.58
N SER A 112 -14.90 3.44 -15.71
CA SER A 112 -15.91 4.46 -15.99
C SER A 112 -15.36 5.66 -16.78
N THR A 113 -14.10 6.06 -16.52
CA THR A 113 -13.51 7.28 -17.10
C THR A 113 -12.41 7.01 -18.12
N GLY A 114 -11.93 5.76 -18.20
CA GLY A 114 -10.82 5.36 -19.06
C GLY A 114 -9.45 5.59 -18.42
N PRO A 115 -8.39 4.86 -18.88
CA PRO A 115 -7.06 4.89 -18.25
C PRO A 115 -6.35 6.24 -18.36
N ASP A 116 -6.58 6.97 -19.44
CA ASP A 116 -5.89 8.26 -19.71
C ASP A 116 -6.67 9.46 -19.17
N SER A 117 -7.74 9.26 -18.42
CA SER A 117 -8.47 10.36 -17.80
C SER A 117 -7.70 10.96 -16.62
N LEU A 118 -7.88 12.26 -16.41
CA LEU A 118 -7.29 12.95 -15.26
C LEU A 118 -7.63 12.26 -13.92
N ALA A 119 -8.87 11.77 -13.79
CA ALA A 119 -9.31 11.05 -12.59
C ALA A 119 -8.56 9.73 -12.39
N SER A 120 -8.38 8.95 -13.45
CA SER A 120 -7.64 7.68 -13.39
C SER A 120 -6.18 7.88 -13.07
N ILE A 121 -5.51 8.84 -13.73
CA ILE A 121 -4.10 9.15 -13.48
C ILE A 121 -3.92 9.65 -12.04
N MET A 122 -4.78 10.55 -11.58
CA MET A 122 -4.71 11.08 -10.23
C MET A 122 -4.92 9.98 -9.19
N ALA A 123 -5.91 9.11 -9.38
CA ALA A 123 -6.15 7.97 -8.50
C ALA A 123 -4.97 6.99 -8.51
N ALA A 124 -4.36 6.71 -9.67
CA ALA A 124 -3.17 5.86 -9.78
C ALA A 124 -1.97 6.42 -9.00
N VAL A 125 -1.70 7.72 -9.14
CA VAL A 125 -0.59 8.37 -8.42
C VAL A 125 -0.86 8.36 -6.90
N ILE A 126 -2.09 8.60 -6.45
CA ILE A 126 -2.46 8.48 -5.03
C ILE A 126 -2.27 7.04 -4.53
N MET A 127 -2.70 6.04 -5.31
CA MET A 127 -2.50 4.63 -4.96
C MET A 127 -1.03 4.27 -4.77
N GLY A 128 -0.12 4.87 -5.54
CA GLY A 128 1.32 4.65 -5.46
C GLY A 128 2.05 5.50 -4.42
N SER A 129 1.49 6.62 -3.98
CA SER A 129 2.17 7.58 -3.09
C SER A 129 1.73 7.52 -1.62
N ALA A 130 0.59 6.90 -1.33
CA ALA A 130 0.09 6.73 0.03
C ALA A 130 0.14 5.25 0.45
N GLU A 131 0.33 4.99 1.74
CA GLU A 131 0.38 3.64 2.29
C GLU A 131 -0.89 3.31 3.10
N THR A 132 -1.10 2.04 3.39
CA THR A 132 -2.21 1.57 4.23
C THR A 132 -1.80 1.63 5.69
N THR A 133 -1.74 2.84 6.23
CA THR A 133 -1.17 3.15 7.55
C THR A 133 -1.67 2.24 8.65
N PHE A 134 -2.98 2.05 8.79
CA PHE A 134 -3.53 1.25 9.88
C PHE A 134 -3.17 -0.23 9.78
N TYR A 135 -3.12 -0.79 8.57
CA TYR A 135 -2.68 -2.16 8.34
C TYR A 135 -1.20 -2.33 8.71
N VAL A 136 -0.34 -1.45 8.19
CA VAL A 136 1.10 -1.49 8.45
C VAL A 136 1.38 -1.39 9.95
N LEU A 137 0.79 -0.43 10.64
CA LEU A 137 0.99 -0.25 12.08
C LEU A 137 0.49 -1.47 12.88
N ALA A 138 -0.68 -2.00 12.56
CA ALA A 138 -1.22 -3.16 13.29
C ALA A 138 -0.35 -4.41 13.12
N VAL A 139 0.10 -4.69 11.89
CA VAL A 139 0.93 -5.87 11.60
C VAL A 139 2.32 -5.73 12.20
N TYR A 140 3.02 -4.63 11.92
CA TYR A 140 4.43 -4.49 12.37
C TYR A 140 4.55 -4.27 13.86
N LEU A 141 3.74 -3.40 14.46
CA LEU A 141 3.79 -3.18 15.91
C LEU A 141 3.25 -4.40 16.69
N GLY A 142 2.22 -5.06 16.13
CA GLY A 142 1.71 -6.29 16.68
C GLY A 142 2.76 -7.40 16.72
N ALA A 143 3.49 -7.61 15.62
CA ALA A 143 4.54 -8.63 15.50
C ALA A 143 5.65 -8.46 16.56
N VAL A 144 5.98 -7.21 16.92
CA VAL A 144 7.01 -6.90 17.93
C VAL A 144 6.42 -6.60 19.33
N GLY A 145 5.12 -6.79 19.52
CA GLY A 145 4.45 -6.61 20.80
C GLY A 145 4.34 -5.16 21.29
N ILE A 146 4.53 -4.17 20.42
CA ILE A 146 4.41 -2.74 20.78
C ILE A 146 2.94 -2.35 20.85
N LYS A 147 2.47 -2.00 22.05
CA LYS A 147 1.06 -1.61 22.29
C LYS A 147 0.83 -0.09 22.33
N LYS A 148 1.88 0.70 22.56
CA LYS A 148 1.77 2.16 22.69
C LYS A 148 2.39 2.83 21.48
N THR A 149 1.56 3.34 20.58
CA THR A 149 1.98 3.98 19.32
C THR A 149 2.42 5.44 19.50
N LYS A 150 2.11 6.06 20.66
CA LYS A 150 2.41 7.48 20.94
C LYS A 150 1.98 8.38 19.75
N TYR A 151 2.95 9.08 19.16
CA TYR A 151 2.76 9.99 18.03
C TYR A 151 2.84 9.30 16.66
N LEU A 152 3.08 8.00 16.59
CA LEU A 152 3.33 7.31 15.33
C LEU A 152 2.13 7.35 14.38
N VAL A 153 0.91 7.08 14.89
CA VAL A 153 -0.31 7.12 14.08
C VAL A 153 -0.54 8.51 13.45
N PRO A 154 -0.57 9.60 14.21
CA PRO A 154 -0.76 10.92 13.61
C PRO A 154 0.36 11.34 12.65
N VAL A 155 1.61 10.93 12.90
CA VAL A 155 2.72 11.22 11.98
C VAL A 155 2.58 10.46 10.67
N CYS A 156 2.25 9.17 10.70
CA CYS A 156 2.02 8.39 9.49
C CYS A 156 0.83 8.93 8.68
N LEU A 157 -0.29 9.28 9.33
CA LEU A 157 -1.42 9.89 8.64
C LEU A 157 -1.08 11.26 8.04
N ALA A 158 -0.27 12.06 8.73
CA ALA A 158 0.20 13.34 8.19
C ALA A 158 1.12 13.13 6.97
N ALA A 159 1.96 12.11 6.98
CA ALA A 159 2.80 11.73 5.85
C ALA A 159 1.95 11.28 4.65
N ASP A 160 0.95 10.41 4.88
CA ASP A 160 0.00 9.99 3.84
C ASP A 160 -0.74 11.17 3.23
N MET A 161 -1.28 12.07 4.08
CA MET A 161 -1.96 13.28 3.60
C MET A 161 -1.03 14.17 2.78
N THR A 162 0.20 14.33 3.21
CA THR A 162 1.22 15.10 2.46
C THR A 162 1.50 14.44 1.10
N GLY A 163 1.68 13.14 1.06
CA GLY A 163 1.87 12.37 -0.17
C GLY A 163 0.69 12.53 -1.13
N ILE A 164 -0.53 12.42 -0.63
CA ILE A 164 -1.76 12.60 -1.41
C ILE A 164 -1.86 14.02 -1.98
N VAL A 165 -1.58 15.05 -1.18
CA VAL A 165 -1.61 16.45 -1.62
C VAL A 165 -0.56 16.70 -2.71
N ILE A 166 0.66 16.21 -2.53
CA ILE A 166 1.73 16.31 -3.53
C ILE A 166 1.32 15.58 -4.82
N ALA A 167 0.75 14.38 -4.72
CA ALA A 167 0.26 13.60 -5.86
C ALA A 167 -0.78 14.40 -6.68
N ILE A 168 -1.75 15.01 -6.00
CA ILE A 168 -2.77 15.84 -6.64
C ILE A 168 -2.16 17.06 -7.34
N ILE A 169 -1.23 17.76 -6.67
CA ILE A 169 -0.56 18.94 -7.24
C ILE A 169 0.26 18.55 -8.47
N LEU A 170 1.06 17.50 -8.39
CA LEU A 170 1.90 17.04 -9.49
C LEU A 170 1.07 16.65 -10.73
N VAL A 171 0.00 15.89 -10.51
CA VAL A 171 -0.87 15.51 -11.64
C VAL A 171 -1.51 16.73 -12.28
N LYS A 172 -1.98 17.71 -11.50
CA LYS A 172 -2.55 18.96 -12.04
C LYS A 172 -1.53 19.86 -12.73
N LEU A 173 -0.26 19.75 -12.40
CA LEU A 173 0.81 20.54 -13.06
C LEU A 173 1.28 19.90 -14.35
N LEU A 174 1.22 18.58 -14.46
CA LEU A 174 1.77 17.82 -15.58
C LEU A 174 0.71 17.45 -16.63
N TYR A 175 -0.58 17.56 -16.27
CA TYR A 175 -1.71 17.15 -17.08
C TYR A 175 -2.74 18.27 -17.24
#